data_1661dfb0b815a9b8c9d2c9580a4f1d2b
#
_entry.id   1661dfb0b815a9b8c9d2c9580a4f1d2b
#
_cell.length_a   1.000
_cell.length_b   1.000
_cell.length_c   1.000
_cell.angle_alpha   90.00
_cell.angle_beta   90.00
_cell.angle_gamma   90.00
#
_symmetry.space_group_name_H-M   'P 1'
#
loop_
_entity.id
_entity.type
_entity.pdbx_description
1 polymer ?
#
loop_
_entity_poly.entity_id
_entity_poly.type
_entity_poly.pdbx_seq_one_letter_code
_entity_poly.pdbx_strand_id
1 'polypeptide(L)'
;MASTDSSGISFTAYYTGEVWRQHGLSSEAFNTTQGKTLYYLGLPFEKFARAVAGFSTQTTLLQRHHMIDEVVRKAITEQGVTQIVEIACGLSPRGVRFCQEFPDLQYVEADLPAMLAHKEKLLAENGLLTANHCVVGINILEENTPDA
;
A
#
# COMPACT_ATOMS: atom_id res chain seq x y z
N MET A 1 -0.98 -10.90 27.70
CA MET A 1 -1.22 -10.75 26.25
C MET A 1 -1.62 -9.31 26.01
N ALA A 2 -0.71 -8.46 25.61
CA ALA A 2 -1.03 -7.10 25.23
C ALA A 2 -1.58 -7.14 23.79
N SER A 3 -2.86 -6.83 23.60
CA SER A 3 -3.36 -6.54 22.27
C SER A 3 -2.67 -5.27 21.78
N THR A 4 -1.72 -5.38 20.91
CA THR A 4 -1.15 -4.23 20.22
C THR A 4 -2.29 -3.59 19.41
N ASP A 5 -2.74 -2.43 19.88
CA ASP A 5 -3.78 -1.65 19.20
C ASP A 5 -3.23 -1.21 17.83
N SER A 6 -3.62 -1.93 16.79
CA SER A 6 -3.23 -1.65 15.42
C SER A 6 -4.11 -0.58 14.74
N SER A 7 -5.04 0.03 15.49
CA SER A 7 -6.01 1.00 14.96
C SER A 7 -5.33 2.25 14.36
N GLY A 8 -4.24 2.72 14.98
CA GLY A 8 -3.47 3.87 14.47
C GLY A 8 -2.71 3.59 13.17
N ILE A 9 -2.31 2.34 12.94
CA ILE A 9 -1.61 1.91 11.72
C ILE A 9 -2.60 1.87 10.55
N SER A 10 -3.79 1.34 10.78
CA SER A 10 -4.86 1.28 9.78
C SER A 10 -5.29 2.66 9.27
N PHE A 11 -5.34 3.66 10.15
CA PHE A 11 -5.66 5.05 9.78
C PHE A 11 -4.70 5.59 8.70
N THR A 12 -3.41 5.39 8.88
CA THR A 12 -2.38 5.86 7.92
C THR A 12 -2.53 5.17 6.57
N ALA A 13 -2.82 3.86 6.54
CA ALA A 13 -3.00 3.11 5.32
C ALA A 13 -4.20 3.61 4.49
N TYR A 14 -5.33 3.91 5.13
CA TYR A 14 -6.51 4.46 4.46
C TYR A 14 -6.25 5.86 3.87
N TYR A 15 -5.63 6.75 4.65
CA TYR A 15 -5.27 8.08 4.15
C TYR A 15 -4.32 8.01 2.96
N THR A 16 -3.26 7.23 3.08
CA THR A 16 -2.25 7.08 2.02
C THR A 16 -2.83 6.45 0.76
N GLY A 17 -3.68 5.43 0.90
CA GLY A 17 -4.40 4.80 -0.21
C GLY A 17 -5.25 5.80 -0.98
N GLU A 18 -5.98 6.69 -0.27
CA GLU A 18 -6.79 7.72 -0.91
C GLU A 18 -5.92 8.80 -1.59
N VAL A 19 -4.77 9.19 -1.00
CA VAL A 19 -3.83 10.11 -1.65
C VAL A 19 -3.37 9.54 -3.00
N TRP A 20 -3.00 8.27 -3.07
CA TRP A 20 -2.61 7.63 -4.34
C TRP A 20 -3.75 7.62 -5.35
N ARG A 21 -4.97 7.32 -4.91
CA ARG A 21 -6.14 7.31 -5.78
C ARG A 21 -6.45 8.70 -6.35
N GLN A 22 -6.45 9.74 -5.54
CA GLN A 22 -6.70 11.12 -5.96
C GLN A 22 -5.65 11.65 -6.96
N HIS A 23 -4.46 11.05 -6.98
CA HIS A 23 -3.37 11.43 -7.89
C HIS A 23 -3.17 10.44 -9.05
N GLY A 24 -4.11 9.55 -9.29
CA GLY A 24 -4.09 8.63 -10.43
C GLY A 24 -3.08 7.48 -10.33
N LEU A 25 -2.53 7.23 -9.12
CA LEU A 25 -1.60 6.13 -8.87
C LEU A 25 -2.29 4.83 -8.45
N SER A 26 -3.58 4.90 -8.15
CA SER A 26 -4.40 3.76 -7.75
C SER A 26 -5.76 3.78 -8.47
N SER A 27 -6.39 2.62 -8.58
CA SER A 27 -7.69 2.48 -9.23
C SER A 27 -8.85 2.77 -8.26
N GLU A 28 -10.07 2.94 -8.82
CA GLU A 28 -11.30 3.09 -8.03
C GLU A 28 -11.62 1.87 -7.14
N ALA A 29 -11.03 0.72 -7.42
CA ALA A 29 -11.12 -0.47 -6.58
C ALA A 29 -10.66 -0.23 -5.14
N PHE A 30 -9.68 0.66 -4.95
CA PHE A 30 -9.14 1.03 -3.63
C PHE A 30 -9.90 2.20 -2.96
N ASN A 31 -11.07 2.55 -3.48
CA ASN A 31 -11.91 3.60 -2.95
C ASN A 31 -12.58 3.16 -1.63
N THR A 32 -12.20 3.77 -0.52
CA THR A 32 -12.77 3.48 0.79
C THR A 32 -13.40 4.72 1.41
N THR A 33 -14.50 4.55 2.16
CA THR A 33 -15.16 5.65 2.86
C THR A 33 -14.23 6.27 3.89
N GLN A 34 -13.47 5.44 4.62
CA GLN A 34 -12.49 5.89 5.60
C GLN A 34 -11.40 6.74 4.94
N GLY A 35 -10.83 6.27 3.82
CA GLY A 35 -9.80 7.00 3.09
C GLY A 35 -10.29 8.37 2.62
N LYS A 36 -11.47 8.44 2.01
CA LYS A 36 -12.08 9.71 1.61
C LYS A 36 -12.28 10.65 2.78
N THR A 37 -12.87 10.18 3.87
CA THR A 37 -13.12 11.01 5.05
C THR A 37 -11.82 11.60 5.58
N LEU A 38 -10.78 10.79 5.73
CA LEU A 38 -9.48 11.21 6.22
C LEU A 38 -8.79 12.20 5.27
N TYR A 39 -8.89 11.96 3.97
CA TYR A 39 -8.34 12.84 2.95
C TYR A 39 -8.95 14.24 3.02
N TYR A 40 -10.28 14.33 2.98
CA TYR A 40 -10.97 15.61 3.00
C TYR A 40 -10.82 16.36 4.33
N LEU A 41 -10.78 15.66 5.47
CA LEU A 41 -10.49 16.27 6.76
C LEU A 41 -9.06 16.82 6.85
N GLY A 42 -8.10 16.18 6.16
CA GLY A 42 -6.70 16.61 6.12
C GLY A 42 -6.42 17.79 5.18
N LEU A 43 -7.28 18.07 4.20
CA LEU A 43 -7.03 19.09 3.17
C LEU A 43 -6.71 20.49 3.70
N PRO A 44 -7.42 21.03 4.73
CA PRO A 44 -7.09 22.35 5.27
C PRO A 44 -5.67 22.40 5.84
N PHE A 45 -5.26 21.35 6.55
CA PHE A 45 -3.93 21.22 7.12
C PHE A 45 -2.85 21.13 6.02
N GLU A 46 -3.08 20.34 4.98
CA GLU A 46 -2.18 20.23 3.83
C GLU A 46 -1.99 21.55 3.10
N LYS A 47 -3.07 22.32 2.90
CA LYS A 47 -3.00 23.66 2.28
C LYS A 47 -2.19 24.62 3.16
N PHE A 48 -2.39 24.59 4.46
CA PHE A 48 -1.64 25.42 5.41
C PHE A 48 -0.16 25.05 5.42
N ALA A 49 0.17 23.75 5.54
CA ALA A 49 1.56 23.26 5.53
C ALA A 49 2.30 23.67 4.25
N ARG A 50 1.62 23.56 3.08
CA ARG A 50 2.18 24.00 1.81
C ARG A 50 2.44 25.50 1.77
N ALA A 51 1.53 26.32 2.30
CA ALA A 51 1.67 27.77 2.32
C ALA A 51 2.81 28.26 3.22
N VAL A 52 3.03 27.59 4.36
CA VAL A 52 4.03 27.99 5.37
C VAL A 52 5.39 27.34 5.13
N ALA A 53 5.41 26.02 4.86
CA ALA A 53 6.64 25.24 4.77
C ALA A 53 7.08 24.92 3.34
N GLY A 54 6.27 25.24 2.33
CA GLY A 54 6.56 24.97 0.93
C GLY A 54 6.43 23.51 0.49
N PHE A 55 6.09 22.60 1.42
CA PHE A 55 5.85 21.19 1.14
C PHE A 55 4.62 20.69 1.89
N SER A 56 4.10 19.53 1.49
CA SER A 56 2.97 18.89 2.15
C SER A 56 3.23 17.40 2.35
N THR A 57 2.52 16.78 3.27
CA THR A 57 2.57 15.33 3.51
C THR A 57 2.22 14.57 2.23
N GLN A 58 1.22 15.02 1.49
CA GLN A 58 0.82 14.40 0.23
C GLN A 58 1.96 14.40 -0.79
N THR A 59 2.64 15.53 -0.97
CA THR A 59 3.79 15.62 -1.89
C THR A 59 4.89 14.64 -1.52
N THR A 60 5.22 14.55 -0.23
CA THR A 60 6.24 13.62 0.28
C THR A 60 5.83 12.15 0.06
N LEU A 61 4.57 11.82 0.33
CA LEU A 61 4.03 10.46 0.09
C LEU A 61 4.10 10.08 -1.39
N LEU A 62 3.73 10.98 -2.29
CA LEU A 62 3.78 10.76 -3.73
C LEU A 62 5.20 10.59 -4.24
N GLN A 63 6.12 11.47 -3.84
CA GLN A 63 7.54 11.36 -4.20
C GLN A 63 8.14 10.03 -3.74
N ARG A 64 7.89 9.66 -2.46
CA ARG A 64 8.36 8.38 -1.93
C ARG A 64 7.80 7.20 -2.73
N HIS A 65 6.52 7.23 -3.09
CA HIS A 65 5.88 6.17 -3.88
C HIS A 65 6.55 6.03 -5.25
N HIS A 66 6.73 7.12 -5.96
CA HIS A 66 7.42 7.11 -7.26
C HIS A 66 8.86 6.64 -7.16
N MET A 67 9.62 7.09 -6.15
CA MET A 67 11.00 6.65 -5.96
C MET A 67 11.09 5.13 -5.71
N ILE A 68 10.20 4.58 -4.89
CA ILE A 68 10.15 3.13 -4.65
C ILE A 68 9.80 2.40 -5.95
N ASP A 69 8.81 2.86 -6.70
CA ASP A 69 8.41 2.26 -7.98
C ASP A 69 9.58 2.23 -8.97
N GLU A 70 10.35 3.32 -9.08
CA GLU A 70 11.53 3.38 -9.94
C GLU A 70 12.63 2.40 -9.52
N VAL A 71 12.92 2.31 -8.21
CA VAL A 71 13.91 1.35 -7.68
C VAL A 71 13.48 -0.09 -7.97
N VAL A 72 12.20 -0.41 -7.72
CA VAL A 72 11.65 -1.74 -7.96
C VAL A 72 11.68 -2.07 -9.45
N ARG A 73 11.27 -1.14 -10.33
CA ARG A 73 11.30 -1.36 -11.79
C ARG A 73 12.72 -1.62 -12.29
N LYS A 74 13.70 -0.85 -11.83
CA LYS A 74 15.12 -1.10 -12.17
C LYS A 74 15.61 -2.46 -11.68
N ALA A 75 15.23 -2.86 -10.48
CA ALA A 75 15.59 -4.19 -9.96
C ALA A 75 15.04 -5.32 -10.85
N ILE A 76 13.83 -5.18 -11.35
CA ILE A 76 13.23 -6.15 -12.28
C ILE A 76 13.93 -6.11 -13.64
N THR A 77 14.03 -4.93 -14.26
CA THR A 77 14.46 -4.79 -15.65
C THR A 77 15.97 -4.89 -15.86
N GLU A 78 16.76 -4.40 -14.90
CA GLU A 78 18.23 -4.33 -15.03
C GLU A 78 18.97 -5.42 -14.24
N GLN A 79 18.35 -5.92 -13.14
CA GLN A 79 18.99 -6.90 -12.25
C GLN A 79 18.34 -8.28 -12.32
N GLY A 80 17.25 -8.43 -13.08
CA GLY A 80 16.57 -9.71 -13.27
C GLY A 80 15.83 -10.23 -12.03
N VAL A 81 15.36 -9.32 -11.14
CA VAL A 81 14.55 -9.70 -9.97
C VAL A 81 13.21 -10.23 -10.42
N THR A 82 12.86 -11.43 -9.99
CA THR A 82 11.61 -12.13 -10.33
C THR A 82 10.67 -12.32 -9.13
N GLN A 83 11.12 -11.97 -7.93
CA GLN A 83 10.33 -12.11 -6.70
C GLN A 83 10.43 -10.86 -5.86
N ILE A 84 9.30 -10.33 -5.40
CA ILE A 84 9.22 -9.17 -4.51
C ILE A 84 8.33 -9.48 -3.33
N VAL A 85 8.76 -9.02 -2.15
CA VAL A 85 7.95 -9.03 -0.93
C VAL A 85 7.83 -7.59 -0.44
N GLU A 86 6.60 -7.07 -0.41
CA GLU A 86 6.27 -5.75 0.15
C GLU A 86 5.69 -5.93 1.56
N ILE A 87 6.45 -5.52 2.58
CA ILE A 87 6.03 -5.58 3.99
C ILE A 87 5.36 -4.26 4.39
N ALA A 88 4.31 -4.33 5.19
CA ALA A 88 3.48 -3.20 5.60
C ALA A 88 2.89 -2.47 4.38
N CYS A 89 2.35 -3.23 3.44
CA CYS A 89 1.85 -2.76 2.16
C CYS A 89 0.61 -1.85 2.29
N GLY A 90 -0.19 -1.99 3.34
CA GLY A 90 -1.45 -1.26 3.52
C GLY A 90 -2.36 -1.39 2.29
N LEU A 91 -2.88 -0.28 1.81
CA LEU A 91 -3.66 -0.20 0.57
C LEU A 91 -2.80 0.25 -0.63
N SER A 92 -1.52 -0.09 -0.64
CA SER A 92 -0.64 0.16 -1.79
C SER A 92 -1.17 -0.53 -3.04
N PRO A 93 -1.29 0.15 -4.19
CA PRO A 93 -1.69 -0.48 -5.45
C PRO A 93 -0.53 -1.13 -6.20
N ARG A 94 0.68 -1.14 -5.58
CA ARG A 94 1.92 -1.51 -6.26
C ARG A 94 1.92 -2.96 -6.73
N GLY A 95 1.51 -3.91 -5.87
CA GLY A 95 1.45 -5.32 -6.23
C GLY A 95 0.59 -5.55 -7.47
N VAL A 96 -0.62 -4.97 -7.52
CA VAL A 96 -1.49 -5.06 -8.70
C VAL A 96 -0.82 -4.49 -9.94
N ARG A 97 -0.25 -3.29 -9.85
CA ARG A 97 0.37 -2.61 -11.01
C ARG A 97 1.58 -3.37 -11.54
N PHE A 98 2.47 -3.83 -10.66
CA PHE A 98 3.67 -4.54 -11.07
C PHE A 98 3.37 -5.94 -11.60
N CYS A 99 2.40 -6.65 -11.04
CA CYS A 99 1.97 -7.95 -11.58
C CYS A 99 1.33 -7.85 -12.96
N GLN A 100 0.63 -6.74 -13.25
CA GLN A 100 0.08 -6.46 -14.57
C GLN A 100 1.17 -6.03 -15.58
N GLU A 101 2.16 -5.24 -15.14
CA GLU A 101 3.28 -4.76 -15.96
C GLU A 101 4.30 -5.89 -16.26
N PHE A 102 4.51 -6.81 -15.30
CA PHE A 102 5.50 -7.89 -15.37
C PHE A 102 4.84 -9.25 -15.07
N PRO A 103 4.31 -9.95 -16.06
CA PRO A 103 3.57 -11.21 -15.85
C PRO A 103 4.38 -12.33 -15.21
N ASP A 104 5.70 -12.34 -15.36
CA ASP A 104 6.60 -13.35 -14.79
C ASP A 104 7.06 -13.00 -13.35
N LEU A 105 6.70 -11.81 -12.85
CA LEU A 105 7.05 -11.39 -11.50
C LEU A 105 6.14 -12.08 -10.47
N GLN A 106 6.73 -12.64 -9.43
CA GLN A 106 6.00 -13.09 -8.24
C GLN A 106 5.98 -11.97 -7.20
N TYR A 107 4.81 -11.49 -6.83
CA TYR A 107 4.67 -10.37 -5.88
C TYR A 107 3.88 -10.81 -4.66
N VAL A 108 4.48 -10.67 -3.48
CA VAL A 108 3.85 -10.96 -2.19
C VAL A 108 3.66 -9.65 -1.43
N GLU A 109 2.43 -9.35 -1.08
CA GLU A 109 2.08 -8.26 -0.18
C GLU A 109 1.81 -8.80 1.21
N ALA A 110 2.49 -8.24 2.21
CA ALA A 110 2.39 -8.66 3.59
C ALA A 110 2.03 -7.48 4.50
N ASP A 111 1.05 -7.67 5.38
CA ASP A 111 0.64 -6.67 6.38
C ASP A 111 -0.12 -7.38 7.52
N LEU A 112 -0.59 -6.61 8.49
CA LEU A 112 -1.43 -7.14 9.58
C LEU A 112 -2.67 -7.85 9.03
N PRO A 113 -3.08 -8.99 9.63
CA PRO A 113 -4.16 -9.82 9.11
C PRO A 113 -5.46 -9.06 8.82
N ALA A 114 -5.86 -8.13 9.69
CA ALA A 114 -7.08 -7.34 9.51
C ALA A 114 -7.00 -6.39 8.29
N MET A 115 -5.82 -5.80 8.04
CA MET A 115 -5.59 -4.93 6.89
C MET A 115 -5.62 -5.73 5.59
N LEU A 116 -4.98 -6.90 5.58
CA LEU A 116 -4.94 -7.73 4.39
C LEU A 116 -6.26 -8.40 4.07
N ALA A 117 -7.04 -8.84 5.05
CA ALA A 117 -8.39 -9.34 4.81
C ALA A 117 -9.26 -8.28 4.10
N HIS A 118 -9.12 -7.00 4.50
CA HIS A 118 -9.80 -5.90 3.82
C HIS A 118 -9.28 -5.69 2.38
N LYS A 119 -7.96 -5.66 2.19
CA LYS A 119 -7.33 -5.49 0.87
C LYS A 119 -7.68 -6.65 -0.07
N GLU A 120 -7.56 -7.89 0.39
CA GLU A 120 -7.90 -9.09 -0.38
C GLU A 120 -9.35 -9.05 -0.87
N LYS A 121 -10.27 -8.65 -0.01
CA LYS A 121 -11.67 -8.44 -0.38
C LYS A 121 -11.81 -7.41 -1.51
N LEU A 122 -11.16 -6.24 -1.38
CA LEU A 122 -11.18 -5.21 -2.43
C LEU A 122 -10.62 -5.73 -3.76
N LEU A 123 -9.53 -6.49 -3.73
CA LEU A 123 -8.90 -7.06 -4.91
C LEU A 123 -9.81 -8.12 -5.57
N ALA A 124 -10.41 -9.01 -4.77
CA ALA A 124 -11.30 -10.06 -5.26
C ALA A 124 -12.59 -9.49 -5.88
N GLU A 125 -13.25 -8.54 -5.19
CA GLU A 125 -14.48 -7.90 -5.68
C GLU A 125 -14.28 -7.13 -6.99
N ASN A 126 -13.06 -6.71 -7.29
CA ASN A 126 -12.73 -5.95 -8.49
C ASN A 126 -11.95 -6.77 -9.54
N GLY A 127 -11.76 -8.08 -9.34
CA GLY A 127 -11.08 -8.94 -10.30
C GLY A 127 -9.60 -8.58 -10.50
N LEU A 128 -8.92 -8.07 -9.47
CA LEU A 128 -7.54 -7.62 -9.53
C LEU A 128 -6.53 -8.65 -9.00
N LEU A 129 -7.00 -9.78 -8.49
CA LEU A 129 -6.13 -10.90 -8.10
C LEU A 129 -5.63 -11.62 -9.36
N THR A 130 -4.33 -11.82 -9.43
CA THR A 130 -3.66 -12.57 -10.50
C THR A 130 -2.88 -13.74 -9.90
N ALA A 131 -2.55 -14.75 -10.72
CA ALA A 131 -1.85 -15.95 -10.25
C ALA A 131 -0.44 -15.67 -9.69
N ASN A 132 0.14 -14.55 -10.06
CA ASN A 132 1.47 -14.10 -9.65
C ASN A 132 1.44 -13.04 -8.52
N HIS A 133 0.25 -12.75 -7.95
CA HIS A 133 0.05 -11.80 -6.85
C HIS A 133 -0.53 -12.51 -5.64
N CYS A 134 0.18 -12.48 -4.53
CA CYS A 134 -0.22 -13.11 -3.26
C CYS A 134 -0.32 -12.06 -2.15
N VAL A 135 -1.33 -12.18 -1.29
CA VAL A 135 -1.50 -11.36 -0.08
C VAL A 135 -1.44 -12.26 1.15
N VAL A 136 -0.58 -11.92 2.13
CA VAL A 136 -0.28 -12.77 3.30
C VAL A 136 -0.38 -11.96 4.59
N GLY A 137 -1.33 -12.32 5.45
CA GLY A 137 -1.47 -11.70 6.78
C GLY A 137 -0.35 -12.13 7.71
N ILE A 138 0.51 -11.21 8.09
CA ILE A 138 1.59 -11.45 9.06
C ILE A 138 1.60 -10.35 10.13
N ASN A 139 1.94 -10.73 11.36
CA ASN A 139 2.30 -9.77 12.40
C ASN A 139 3.80 -9.96 12.72
N ILE A 140 4.63 -9.11 12.16
CA ILE A 140 6.10 -9.18 12.34
C ILE A 140 6.56 -8.92 13.78
N LEU A 141 5.65 -8.49 14.67
CA LEU A 141 5.93 -8.28 16.10
C LEU A 141 5.61 -9.50 16.95
N GLU A 142 4.94 -10.50 16.39
CA GLU A 142 4.69 -11.78 17.05
C GLU A 142 5.79 -12.77 16.68
N GLU A 143 6.43 -13.37 17.70
CA GLU A 143 7.36 -14.48 17.51
C GLU A 143 6.56 -15.73 17.07
N ASN A 144 6.09 -15.74 15.86
CA ASN A 144 5.62 -16.95 15.23
C ASN A 144 6.83 -17.63 14.58
N THR A 145 7.52 -18.45 15.36
CA THR A 145 8.41 -19.46 14.78
C THR A 145 7.52 -20.40 13.99
N PRO A 146 7.65 -20.53 12.67
CA PRO A 146 6.98 -21.63 11.95
C PRO A 146 7.54 -22.91 12.57
N ASP A 147 6.66 -23.75 13.09
CA ASP A 147 7.04 -25.10 13.48
C ASP A 147 7.68 -25.79 12.28
N ALA A 148 8.92 -26.26 12.47
CA ALA A 148 9.75 -26.89 11.46
C ALA A 148 9.17 -28.27 11.03
#